data_14b925a86eb1dfab7725c162107f4f1e
#
_entry.id   14b925a86eb1dfab7725c162107f4f1e
#
_cell.length_a   1.000
_cell.length_b   1.000
_cell.length_c   1.000
_cell.angle_alpha   90.00
_cell.angle_beta   90.00
_cell.angle_gamma   90.00
#
_symmetry.space_group_name_H-M   'P 1'
#
loop_
_entity.id
_entity.type
_entity.pdbx_description
1 polymer ?
#
loop_
_entity_poly.entity_id
_entity_poly.type
_entity_poly.pdbx_seq_one_letter_code
_entity_poly.pdbx_strand_id
1 'polypeptide(L)'
;MRTFPGMLAAATLCVIFSNASMPNAVSIALEHCGQVRKPYGPVRMIGTVGYQAGLLLSAVLLARNLDGLYPCMGAAALLAGAAACLMPAVKGHQHGRQNVRLTQLFSDSHLRWLYGIILFGTVSTQFYSSFFAKYLGDMGMSNSRISIITFLSVLLEVPFLWFGDRIKRLTNVWNWLLIGLLLNGVRWLGLALFRQTLPIVLIQTLAVTTLALFEFIPAFYLRSRVRPELLGRAQSMLTFISFGAGNVIGGMLGGLVAEKTGIAPVFAFNGAMLLLGAAALYRPTRRLIREDEENPT
;
A
#
# COMPACT_ATOMS: atom_id res chain seq x y z
N MET A 1 -30.84 6.34 -3.93
CA MET A 1 -29.92 7.50 -3.90
C MET A 1 -29.15 7.55 -5.23
N ARG A 2 -29.69 8.27 -6.23
CA ARG A 2 -29.03 8.39 -7.56
C ARG A 2 -28.51 9.81 -7.83
N THR A 3 -28.39 10.64 -6.80
CA THR A 3 -27.89 12.01 -6.94
C THR A 3 -26.39 12.03 -6.59
N PHE A 4 -25.60 12.80 -7.35
CA PHE A 4 -24.14 12.92 -7.13
C PHE A 4 -23.78 13.25 -5.67
N PRO A 5 -24.47 14.21 -4.96
CA PRO A 5 -24.16 14.47 -3.55
C PRO A 5 -24.40 13.27 -2.62
N GLY A 6 -25.47 12.50 -2.87
CA GLY A 6 -25.76 11.29 -2.08
C GLY A 6 -24.72 10.19 -2.28
N MET A 7 -24.26 9.99 -3.51
CA MET A 7 -23.18 9.04 -3.80
C MET A 7 -21.85 9.49 -3.19
N LEU A 8 -21.54 10.78 -3.28
CA LEU A 8 -20.32 11.35 -2.69
C LEU A 8 -20.32 11.18 -1.17
N ALA A 9 -21.42 11.51 -0.50
CA ALA A 9 -21.54 11.37 0.96
C ALA A 9 -21.39 9.90 1.39
N ALA A 10 -22.06 8.95 0.72
CA ALA A 10 -21.97 7.53 1.01
C ALA A 10 -20.54 6.99 0.79
N ALA A 11 -19.89 7.37 -0.32
CA ALA A 11 -18.50 6.99 -0.60
C ALA A 11 -17.54 7.56 0.45
N THR A 12 -17.71 8.82 0.83
CA THR A 12 -16.88 9.48 1.86
C THR A 12 -17.00 8.76 3.21
N LEU A 13 -18.22 8.46 3.66
CA LEU A 13 -18.44 7.71 4.90
C LEU A 13 -17.80 6.31 4.82
N CYS A 14 -17.99 5.59 3.72
CA CYS A 14 -17.40 4.27 3.52
C CYS A 14 -15.87 4.33 3.62
N VAL A 15 -15.23 5.30 2.98
CA VAL A 15 -13.77 5.48 3.01
C VAL A 15 -13.28 5.84 4.43
N ILE A 16 -13.99 6.73 5.15
CA ILE A 16 -13.62 7.09 6.53
C ILE A 16 -13.63 5.84 7.43
N PHE A 17 -14.70 5.06 7.43
CA PHE A 17 -14.80 3.87 8.27
C PHE A 17 -13.82 2.77 7.86
N SER A 18 -13.64 2.53 6.57
CA SER A 18 -12.70 1.53 6.06
C SER A 18 -11.25 1.88 6.42
N ASN A 19 -10.84 3.14 6.24
CA ASN A 19 -9.48 3.58 6.56
C ASN A 19 -9.22 3.62 8.07
N ALA A 20 -10.23 3.84 8.90
CA ALA A 20 -10.10 3.78 10.36
C ALA A 20 -9.98 2.34 10.88
N SER A 21 -10.64 1.37 10.25
CA SER A 21 -10.67 -0.02 10.72
C SER A 21 -9.37 -0.78 10.42
N MET A 22 -8.72 -0.51 9.29
CA MET A 22 -7.56 -1.27 8.83
C MET A 22 -6.33 -1.15 9.75
N PRO A 23 -5.89 0.05 10.21
CA PRO A 23 -4.76 0.17 11.13
C PRO A 23 -5.02 -0.52 12.47
N ASN A 24 -6.27 -0.45 12.96
CA ASN A 24 -6.67 -1.11 14.19
C ASN A 24 -6.58 -2.65 14.07
N ALA A 25 -7.09 -3.20 12.97
CA ALA A 25 -7.01 -4.63 12.72
C ALA A 25 -5.55 -5.11 12.60
N VAL A 26 -4.70 -4.36 11.91
CA VAL A 26 -3.26 -4.65 11.80
C VAL A 26 -2.58 -4.59 13.17
N SER A 27 -2.87 -3.58 13.98
CA SER A 27 -2.29 -3.44 15.32
C SER A 27 -2.69 -4.58 16.23
N ILE A 28 -3.98 -4.96 16.27
CA ILE A 28 -4.46 -6.09 17.05
C ILE A 28 -3.81 -7.40 16.60
N ALA A 29 -3.72 -7.63 15.28
CA ALA A 29 -3.10 -8.83 14.74
C ALA A 29 -1.61 -8.93 15.06
N LEU A 30 -0.86 -7.82 14.95
CA LEU A 30 0.57 -7.78 15.29
C LEU A 30 0.80 -8.05 16.77
N GLU A 31 -0.02 -7.45 17.64
CA GLU A 31 0.11 -7.62 19.08
C GLU A 31 -0.25 -9.04 19.50
N HIS A 32 -1.36 -9.59 19.00
CA HIS A 32 -1.76 -10.97 19.26
C HIS A 32 -0.69 -11.96 18.77
N CYS A 33 -0.18 -11.80 17.54
CA CYS A 33 0.90 -12.63 17.02
C CYS A 33 2.16 -12.54 17.88
N GLY A 34 2.47 -11.36 18.42
CA GLY A 34 3.57 -11.17 19.36
C GLY A 34 3.36 -11.96 20.68
N GLN A 35 2.14 -11.91 21.25
CA GLN A 35 1.79 -12.61 22.48
C GLN A 35 1.86 -14.14 22.32
N VAL A 36 1.36 -14.67 21.18
CA VAL A 36 1.38 -16.13 20.91
C VAL A 36 2.66 -16.58 20.19
N ARG A 37 3.64 -15.72 20.03
CA ARG A 37 4.93 -15.97 19.33
C ARG A 37 4.76 -16.58 17.94
N LYS A 38 3.71 -16.18 17.20
CA LYS A 38 3.47 -16.62 15.81
C LYS A 38 3.92 -15.53 14.81
N PRO A 39 4.38 -15.92 13.61
CA PRO A 39 4.75 -14.96 12.58
C PRO A 39 3.49 -14.22 12.07
N TYR A 40 3.62 -12.91 11.84
CA TYR A 40 2.53 -12.07 11.31
C TYR A 40 2.28 -12.29 9.81
N GLY A 41 3.31 -12.68 9.04
CA GLY A 41 3.23 -12.84 7.59
C GLY A 41 2.05 -13.70 7.12
N PRO A 42 1.86 -14.93 7.66
CA PRO A 42 0.71 -15.78 7.30
C PRO A 42 -0.65 -15.12 7.58
N VAL A 43 -0.78 -14.36 8.66
CA VAL A 43 -2.04 -13.65 9.00
C VAL A 43 -2.31 -12.57 7.95
N ARG A 44 -1.30 -11.80 7.59
CA ARG A 44 -1.40 -10.77 6.52
C ARG A 44 -1.70 -11.39 5.16
N MET A 45 -1.12 -12.56 4.87
CA MET A 45 -1.37 -13.32 3.64
C MET A 45 -2.85 -13.69 3.47
N ILE A 46 -3.55 -14.10 4.55
CA ILE A 46 -5.00 -14.39 4.50
C ILE A 46 -5.77 -13.15 4.01
N GLY A 47 -5.38 -11.94 4.48
CA GLY A 47 -5.97 -10.69 4.00
C GLY A 47 -5.77 -10.48 2.50
N THR A 48 -4.58 -10.76 1.98
CA THR A 48 -4.28 -10.69 0.54
C THR A 48 -5.10 -11.71 -0.26
N VAL A 49 -5.22 -12.95 0.23
CA VAL A 49 -6.07 -13.98 -0.40
C VAL A 49 -7.55 -13.56 -0.41
N GLY A 50 -8.05 -12.98 0.69
CA GLY A 50 -9.41 -12.43 0.76
C GLY A 50 -9.63 -11.29 -0.25
N TYR A 51 -8.67 -10.39 -0.39
CA TYR A 51 -8.71 -9.34 -1.41
C TYR A 51 -8.76 -9.91 -2.83
N GLN A 52 -7.94 -10.92 -3.13
CA GLN A 52 -7.92 -11.62 -4.41
C GLN A 52 -9.26 -12.32 -4.72
N ALA A 53 -9.83 -12.99 -3.74
CA ALA A 53 -11.16 -13.60 -3.87
C ALA A 53 -12.23 -12.54 -4.19
N GLY A 54 -12.16 -11.38 -3.51
CA GLY A 54 -13.02 -10.23 -3.77
C GLY A 54 -12.88 -9.68 -5.21
N LEU A 55 -11.65 -9.60 -5.73
CA LEU A 55 -11.40 -9.18 -7.12
C LEU A 55 -12.02 -10.16 -8.13
N LEU A 56 -11.85 -11.46 -7.94
CA LEU A 56 -12.46 -12.47 -8.82
C LEU A 56 -13.98 -12.45 -8.74
N LEU A 57 -14.55 -12.33 -7.55
CA LEU A 57 -15.99 -12.20 -7.37
C LEU A 57 -16.52 -10.94 -8.07
N SER A 58 -15.84 -9.81 -7.90
CA SER A 58 -16.22 -8.56 -8.58
C SER A 58 -16.16 -8.69 -10.11
N ALA A 59 -15.13 -9.40 -10.65
CA ALA A 59 -15.03 -9.65 -12.09
C ALA A 59 -16.24 -10.43 -12.63
N VAL A 60 -16.71 -11.45 -11.90
CA VAL A 60 -17.89 -12.25 -12.27
C VAL A 60 -19.18 -11.42 -12.16
N LEU A 61 -19.31 -10.63 -11.10
CA LEU A 61 -20.49 -9.79 -10.88
C LEU A 61 -20.59 -8.69 -11.94
N LEU A 62 -19.51 -8.01 -12.26
CA LEU A 62 -19.44 -6.96 -13.28
C LEU A 62 -19.71 -7.49 -14.70
N ALA A 63 -19.38 -8.77 -14.96
CA ALA A 63 -19.72 -9.39 -16.23
C ALA A 63 -21.22 -9.63 -16.40
N ARG A 64 -21.98 -9.73 -15.29
CA ARG A 64 -23.43 -10.01 -15.30
C ARG A 64 -24.27 -8.76 -15.12
N ASN A 65 -24.06 -8.00 -14.08
CA ASN A 65 -24.81 -6.78 -13.78
C ASN A 65 -24.06 -5.89 -12.77
N LEU A 66 -23.91 -4.60 -13.08
CA LEU A 66 -23.31 -3.60 -12.19
C LEU A 66 -24.08 -3.40 -10.86
N ASP A 67 -25.42 -3.51 -10.91
CA ASP A 67 -26.27 -3.28 -9.73
C ASP A 67 -26.07 -4.34 -8.63
N GLY A 68 -25.64 -5.56 -8.99
CA GLY A 68 -25.33 -6.62 -8.05
C GLY A 68 -24.08 -6.35 -7.19
N LEU A 69 -23.20 -5.43 -7.59
CA LEU A 69 -21.97 -5.10 -6.88
C LEU A 69 -22.25 -4.46 -5.51
N TYR A 70 -23.20 -3.52 -5.43
CA TYR A 70 -23.51 -2.79 -4.20
C TYR A 70 -24.04 -3.67 -3.06
N PRO A 71 -25.01 -4.58 -3.29
CA PRO A 71 -25.45 -5.53 -2.26
C PRO A 71 -24.32 -6.44 -1.78
N CYS A 72 -23.45 -6.90 -2.69
CA CYS A 72 -22.28 -7.73 -2.32
C CYS A 72 -21.26 -6.97 -1.48
N MET A 73 -21.00 -5.70 -1.78
CA MET A 73 -20.15 -4.84 -0.93
C MET A 73 -20.77 -4.66 0.46
N GLY A 74 -22.08 -4.44 0.55
CA GLY A 74 -22.80 -4.36 1.83
C GLY A 74 -22.70 -5.66 2.64
N ALA A 75 -22.95 -6.80 2.01
CA ALA A 75 -22.81 -8.10 2.66
C ALA A 75 -21.38 -8.37 3.15
N ALA A 76 -20.36 -8.06 2.34
CA ALA A 76 -18.96 -8.19 2.72
C ALA A 76 -18.61 -7.29 3.92
N ALA A 77 -19.13 -6.05 3.96
CA ALA A 77 -18.92 -5.14 5.09
C ALA A 77 -19.58 -5.66 6.38
N LEU A 78 -20.78 -6.23 6.29
CA LEU A 78 -21.47 -6.86 7.44
C LEU A 78 -20.70 -8.09 7.95
N LEU A 79 -20.19 -8.94 7.05
CA LEU A 79 -19.36 -10.09 7.42
C LEU A 79 -18.04 -9.66 8.07
N ALA A 80 -17.41 -8.60 7.55
CA ALA A 80 -16.19 -8.03 8.15
C ALA A 80 -16.49 -7.47 9.55
N GLY A 81 -17.61 -6.79 9.75
CA GLY A 81 -18.07 -6.30 11.06
C GLY A 81 -18.31 -7.45 12.04
N ALA A 82 -18.99 -8.51 11.63
CA ALA A 82 -19.20 -9.70 12.43
C ALA A 82 -17.88 -10.40 12.79
N ALA A 83 -16.96 -10.51 11.84
CA ALA A 83 -15.62 -11.07 12.10
C ALA A 83 -14.81 -10.19 13.07
N ALA A 84 -14.96 -8.87 13.02
CA ALA A 84 -14.32 -7.95 13.95
C ALA A 84 -14.79 -8.16 15.41
N CYS A 85 -16.06 -8.55 15.63
CA CYS A 85 -16.58 -8.88 16.95
C CYS A 85 -15.96 -10.17 17.54
N LEU A 86 -15.40 -11.03 16.69
CA LEU A 86 -14.71 -12.27 17.09
C LEU A 86 -13.20 -12.06 17.33
N MET A 87 -12.68 -10.86 17.10
CA MET A 87 -11.26 -10.60 17.33
C MET A 87 -10.90 -10.70 18.81
N PRO A 88 -9.73 -11.26 19.14
CA PRO A 88 -9.29 -11.36 20.53
C PRO A 88 -9.13 -9.98 21.17
N ALA A 89 -9.59 -9.84 22.41
CA ALA A 89 -9.38 -8.65 23.21
C ALA A 89 -7.89 -8.55 23.58
N VAL A 90 -7.15 -7.72 22.87
CA VAL A 90 -5.74 -7.46 23.14
C VAL A 90 -5.63 -6.17 23.96
N LYS A 91 -4.95 -6.23 25.12
CA LYS A 91 -4.66 -5.03 25.91
C LYS A 91 -3.61 -4.22 25.17
N GLY A 92 -4.03 -3.12 24.52
CA GLY A 92 -3.10 -2.20 23.85
C GLY A 92 -2.06 -1.64 24.83
N HIS A 93 -0.83 -1.48 24.39
CA HIS A 93 0.27 -0.89 25.19
C HIS A 93 0.01 0.58 25.62
N GLN A 94 -1.15 1.13 25.30
CA GLN A 94 -1.52 2.52 25.59
C GLN A 94 -2.06 2.77 27.01
N HIS A 95 -2.02 1.80 27.90
CA HIS A 95 -2.48 1.99 29.28
C HIS A 95 -1.56 2.85 30.16
N GLY A 96 -0.42 3.28 29.68
CA GLY A 96 0.42 4.30 30.32
C GLY A 96 0.14 5.67 29.73
N ARG A 97 -0.43 6.59 30.54
CA ARG A 97 -0.60 8.01 30.26
C ARG A 97 0.74 8.75 30.07
N GLN A 98 1.56 8.36 29.13
CA GLN A 98 2.63 9.24 28.70
C GLN A 98 2.11 10.08 27.52
N ASN A 99 1.99 11.38 27.74
CA ASN A 99 1.68 12.39 26.72
C ASN A 99 2.91 12.53 25.79
N VAL A 100 3.24 11.45 25.09
CA VAL A 100 4.37 11.44 24.15
C VAL A 100 3.95 12.19 22.90
N ARG A 101 4.60 13.30 22.61
CA ARG A 101 4.23 14.17 21.48
C ARG A 101 4.63 13.49 20.16
N LEU A 102 3.75 13.54 19.15
CA LEU A 102 4.05 13.07 17.78
C LEU A 102 5.31 13.73 17.20
N THR A 103 5.62 14.94 17.64
CA THR A 103 6.84 15.67 17.25
C THR A 103 8.12 14.89 17.56
N GLN A 104 8.11 14.00 18.54
CA GLN A 104 9.27 13.17 18.88
C GLN A 104 9.63 12.16 17.76
N LEU A 105 8.64 11.71 16.96
CA LEU A 105 8.91 10.86 15.80
C LEU A 105 9.67 11.61 14.71
N PHE A 106 9.46 12.91 14.59
CA PHE A 106 10.16 13.76 13.62
C PHE A 106 11.51 14.29 14.13
N SER A 107 11.87 14.06 15.39
CA SER A 107 13.20 14.39 15.91
C SER A 107 14.27 13.44 15.38
N ASP A 108 13.92 12.17 15.14
CA ASP A 108 14.82 11.18 14.53
C ASP A 108 14.96 11.43 13.02
N SER A 109 16.19 11.66 12.57
CA SER A 109 16.53 11.88 11.16
C SER A 109 16.13 10.69 10.29
N HIS A 110 16.34 9.45 10.77
CA HIS A 110 16.02 8.23 10.04
C HIS A 110 14.51 8.09 9.81
N LEU A 111 13.69 8.42 10.82
CA LEU A 111 12.23 8.38 10.67
C LEU A 111 11.73 9.44 9.68
N ARG A 112 12.33 10.64 9.68
CA ARG A 112 11.99 11.67 8.68
C ARG A 112 12.28 11.21 7.26
N TRP A 113 13.46 10.62 7.03
CA TRP A 113 13.83 10.09 5.73
C TRP A 113 12.94 8.91 5.32
N LEU A 114 12.65 8.00 6.25
CA LEU A 114 11.76 6.88 6.01
C LEU A 114 10.38 7.36 5.53
N TYR A 115 9.75 8.24 6.30
CA TYR A 115 8.43 8.77 5.95
C TYR A 115 8.44 9.60 4.66
N GLY A 116 9.51 10.35 4.41
CA GLY A 116 9.67 11.12 3.17
C GLY A 116 9.77 10.22 1.93
N ILE A 117 10.57 9.16 1.99
CA ILE A 117 10.71 8.19 0.89
C ILE A 117 9.40 7.44 0.67
N ILE A 118 8.71 7.05 1.74
CA ILE A 118 7.41 6.38 1.65
C ILE A 118 6.37 7.30 1.04
N LEU A 119 6.28 8.56 1.47
CA LEU A 119 5.37 9.54 0.88
C LEU A 119 5.61 9.69 -0.62
N PHE A 120 6.85 9.85 -1.03
CA PHE A 120 7.24 9.95 -2.43
C PHE A 120 6.79 8.74 -3.25
N GLY A 121 7.02 7.54 -2.73
CA GLY A 121 6.62 6.30 -3.39
C GLY A 121 5.10 6.09 -3.41
N THR A 122 4.38 6.46 -2.33
CA THR A 122 2.92 6.31 -2.28
C THR A 122 2.20 7.31 -3.17
N VAL A 123 2.71 8.54 -3.31
CA VAL A 123 2.24 9.50 -4.32
C VAL A 123 2.30 8.87 -5.71
N SER A 124 3.43 8.25 -6.05
CA SER A 124 3.61 7.52 -7.32
C SER A 124 2.63 6.36 -7.48
N THR A 125 2.43 5.56 -6.43
CA THR A 125 1.49 4.42 -6.47
C THR A 125 0.05 4.88 -6.69
N GLN A 126 -0.33 6.03 -6.18
CA GLN A 126 -1.66 6.59 -6.37
C GLN A 126 -1.91 7.06 -7.81
N PHE A 127 -0.89 7.55 -8.53
CA PHE A 127 -1.01 7.78 -9.97
C PHE A 127 -1.47 6.51 -10.69
N TYR A 128 -0.85 5.37 -10.38
CA TYR A 128 -1.25 4.09 -10.93
C TYR A 128 -2.67 3.70 -10.52
N SER A 129 -2.98 3.71 -9.24
CA SER A 129 -4.27 3.25 -8.72
C SER A 129 -5.45 4.03 -9.32
N SER A 130 -5.26 5.34 -9.57
CA SER A 130 -6.31 6.19 -10.15
C SER A 130 -6.56 5.95 -11.63
N PHE A 131 -5.53 5.59 -12.41
CA PHE A 131 -5.62 5.62 -13.87
C PHE A 131 -5.44 4.27 -14.56
N PHE A 132 -4.97 3.24 -13.85
CA PHE A 132 -4.65 1.94 -14.46
C PHE A 132 -5.85 1.26 -15.13
N ALA A 133 -6.98 1.18 -14.43
CA ALA A 133 -8.17 0.55 -15.00
C ALA A 133 -8.70 1.31 -16.22
N LYS A 134 -8.72 2.64 -16.14
CA LYS A 134 -9.12 3.48 -17.26
C LYS A 134 -8.15 3.37 -18.44
N TYR A 135 -6.86 3.34 -18.18
CA TYR A 135 -5.83 3.17 -19.20
C TYR A 135 -5.98 1.87 -19.98
N LEU A 136 -6.22 0.75 -19.29
CA LEU A 136 -6.48 -0.54 -19.94
C LEU A 136 -7.82 -0.54 -20.69
N GLY A 137 -8.85 0.14 -20.15
CA GLY A 137 -10.12 0.34 -20.83
C GLY A 137 -10.00 1.16 -22.12
N ASP A 138 -9.21 2.22 -22.10
CA ASP A 138 -8.92 3.04 -23.30
C ASP A 138 -8.13 2.25 -24.38
N MET A 139 -7.42 1.18 -23.96
CA MET A 139 -6.82 0.20 -24.90
C MET A 139 -7.82 -0.83 -25.45
N GLY A 140 -9.11 -0.75 -25.11
CA GLY A 140 -10.14 -1.68 -25.53
C GLY A 140 -10.23 -2.96 -24.72
N MET A 141 -9.63 -3.02 -23.53
CA MET A 141 -9.75 -4.18 -22.66
C MET A 141 -11.08 -4.17 -21.90
N SER A 142 -11.75 -5.33 -21.85
CA SER A 142 -12.96 -5.49 -21.04
C SER A 142 -12.67 -5.45 -19.54
N ASN A 143 -13.67 -5.05 -18.73
CA ASN A 143 -13.56 -5.00 -17.27
C ASN A 143 -13.11 -6.35 -16.67
N SER A 144 -13.59 -7.47 -17.21
CA SER A 144 -13.13 -8.81 -16.80
C SER A 144 -11.64 -9.03 -17.03
N ARG A 145 -11.10 -8.63 -18.19
CA ARG A 145 -9.67 -8.73 -18.47
C ARG A 145 -8.85 -7.85 -17.54
N ILE A 146 -9.31 -6.62 -17.27
CA ILE A 146 -8.66 -5.70 -16.33
C ILE A 146 -8.61 -6.32 -14.92
N SER A 147 -9.71 -6.92 -14.45
CA SER A 147 -9.75 -7.60 -13.15
C SER A 147 -8.81 -8.80 -13.09
N ILE A 148 -8.71 -9.59 -14.15
CA ILE A 148 -7.76 -10.72 -14.23
C ILE A 148 -6.32 -10.22 -14.21
N ILE A 149 -5.99 -9.17 -14.95
CA ILE A 149 -4.64 -8.57 -14.93
C ILE A 149 -4.31 -8.07 -13.53
N THR A 150 -5.23 -7.39 -12.86
CA THR A 150 -5.05 -6.92 -11.48
C THR A 150 -4.85 -8.10 -10.52
N PHE A 151 -5.66 -9.15 -10.65
CA PHE A 151 -5.52 -10.39 -9.88
C PHE A 151 -4.12 -11.00 -10.02
N LEU A 152 -3.67 -11.19 -11.26
CA LEU A 152 -2.34 -11.76 -11.55
C LEU A 152 -1.21 -10.87 -11.03
N SER A 153 -1.39 -9.55 -11.06
CA SER A 153 -0.41 -8.58 -10.55
C SER A 153 -0.12 -8.77 -9.06
N VAL A 154 -1.15 -9.08 -8.29
CA VAL A 154 -1.06 -9.22 -6.83
C VAL A 154 -0.75 -10.65 -6.39
N LEU A 155 -0.81 -11.61 -7.30
CA LEU A 155 -0.62 -13.04 -6.98
C LEU A 155 0.75 -13.33 -6.33
N LEU A 156 1.79 -12.63 -6.76
CA LEU A 156 3.14 -12.78 -6.20
C LEU A 156 3.31 -12.19 -4.79
N GLU A 157 2.35 -11.39 -4.30
CA GLU A 157 2.37 -10.93 -2.92
C GLU A 157 2.22 -12.09 -1.93
N VAL A 158 1.49 -13.13 -2.29
CA VAL A 158 1.26 -14.31 -1.43
C VAL A 158 2.58 -15.00 -1.07
N PRO A 159 3.39 -15.49 -2.03
CA PRO A 159 4.69 -16.09 -1.71
C PRO A 159 5.66 -15.08 -1.09
N PHE A 160 5.62 -13.80 -1.49
CA PHE A 160 6.44 -12.77 -0.88
C PHE A 160 6.17 -12.64 0.64
N LEU A 161 4.91 -12.57 1.04
CA LEU A 161 4.52 -12.47 2.45
C LEU A 161 4.85 -13.76 3.23
N TRP A 162 4.70 -14.92 2.59
CA TRP A 162 5.08 -16.20 3.20
C TRP A 162 6.57 -16.26 3.54
N PHE A 163 7.42 -15.81 2.62
CA PHE A 163 8.87 -15.76 2.81
C PHE A 163 9.38 -14.43 3.37
N GLY A 164 8.50 -13.52 3.77
CA GLY A 164 8.82 -12.15 4.14
C GLY A 164 9.91 -12.04 5.22
N ASP A 165 9.91 -12.92 6.23
CA ASP A 165 10.93 -12.95 7.27
C ASP A 165 12.33 -13.33 6.76
N ARG A 166 12.43 -14.09 5.68
CA ARG A 166 13.69 -14.39 5.01
C ARG A 166 14.12 -13.23 4.12
N ILE A 167 13.17 -12.69 3.36
CA ILE A 167 13.39 -11.62 2.38
C ILE A 167 13.90 -10.34 3.08
N LYS A 168 13.30 -9.95 4.22
CA LYS A 168 13.74 -8.75 4.97
C LYS A 168 15.17 -8.83 5.47
N ARG A 169 15.75 -10.05 5.63
CA ARG A 169 17.13 -10.27 6.08
C ARG A 169 18.15 -10.20 4.95
N LEU A 170 17.71 -10.17 3.68
CA LEU A 170 18.63 -10.15 2.53
C LEU A 170 19.39 -8.84 2.41
N THR A 171 18.79 -7.75 2.87
CA THR A 171 19.44 -6.43 2.87
C THR A 171 18.74 -5.51 3.89
N ASN A 172 19.32 -4.32 4.12
CA ASN A 172 18.73 -3.33 5.03
C ASN A 172 17.51 -2.61 4.41
N VAL A 173 16.72 -1.93 5.27
CA VAL A 173 15.51 -1.22 4.87
C VAL A 173 15.77 -0.19 3.77
N TRP A 174 16.88 0.52 3.86
CA TRP A 174 17.21 1.61 2.93
C TRP A 174 17.46 1.11 1.51
N ASN A 175 18.19 -0.01 1.38
CA ASN A 175 18.36 -0.68 0.09
C ASN A 175 17.03 -1.20 -0.45
N TRP A 176 16.17 -1.77 0.41
CA TRP A 176 14.83 -2.19 -0.01
C TRP A 176 14.01 -1.04 -0.57
N LEU A 177 14.03 0.13 0.10
CA LEU A 177 13.32 1.33 -0.39
C LEU A 177 13.85 1.78 -1.75
N LEU A 178 15.17 1.81 -1.95
CA LEU A 178 15.75 2.17 -3.25
C LEU A 178 15.40 1.17 -4.36
N ILE A 179 15.59 -0.14 -4.09
CA ILE A 179 15.24 -1.21 -5.03
C ILE A 179 13.80 -1.05 -5.48
N GLY A 180 12.92 -0.75 -4.57
CA GLY A 180 11.54 -0.64 -4.91
C GLY A 180 11.14 0.62 -5.64
N LEU A 181 11.74 1.75 -5.33
CA LEU A 181 11.57 2.93 -6.17
C LEU A 181 12.03 2.64 -7.61
N LEU A 182 13.17 1.96 -7.76
CA LEU A 182 13.69 1.57 -9.08
C LEU A 182 12.74 0.59 -9.80
N LEU A 183 12.34 -0.50 -9.14
CA LEU A 183 11.47 -1.50 -9.75
C LEU A 183 10.08 -0.97 -10.07
N ASN A 184 9.50 -0.12 -9.21
CA ASN A 184 8.26 0.56 -9.55
C ASN A 184 8.44 1.58 -10.67
N GLY A 185 9.57 2.30 -10.73
CA GLY A 185 9.91 3.19 -11.85
C GLY A 185 9.96 2.44 -13.18
N VAL A 186 10.64 1.28 -13.22
CA VAL A 186 10.66 0.40 -14.40
C VAL A 186 9.26 -0.11 -14.74
N ARG A 187 8.47 -0.48 -13.73
CA ARG A 187 7.09 -0.94 -13.91
C ARG A 187 6.21 0.12 -14.57
N TRP A 188 6.28 1.38 -14.13
CA TRP A 188 5.50 2.45 -14.72
C TRP A 188 5.95 2.81 -16.14
N LEU A 189 7.26 2.83 -16.40
CA LEU A 189 7.77 3.00 -17.77
C LEU A 189 7.32 1.85 -18.68
N GLY A 190 7.36 0.62 -18.18
CA GLY A 190 6.86 -0.54 -18.92
C GLY A 190 5.38 -0.39 -19.29
N LEU A 191 4.52 0.11 -18.38
CA LEU A 191 3.12 0.39 -18.69
C LEU A 191 2.96 1.49 -19.75
N ALA A 192 3.82 2.49 -19.75
CA ALA A 192 3.79 3.54 -20.77
C ALA A 192 4.20 3.03 -22.16
N LEU A 193 5.11 2.07 -22.21
CA LEU A 193 5.69 1.56 -23.46
C LEU A 193 4.90 0.39 -24.05
N PHE A 194 4.43 -0.53 -23.21
CA PHE A 194 3.77 -1.74 -23.68
C PHE A 194 2.26 -1.54 -23.83
N ARG A 195 1.72 -1.98 -24.98
CA ARG A 195 0.28 -1.96 -25.26
C ARG A 195 -0.33 -3.36 -25.38
N GLN A 196 0.49 -4.38 -25.35
CA GLN A 196 0.08 -5.78 -25.46
C GLN A 196 -0.20 -6.37 -24.08
N THR A 197 -1.20 -7.24 -23.97
CA THR A 197 -1.62 -7.84 -22.70
C THR A 197 -0.50 -8.61 -22.00
N LEU A 198 0.26 -9.46 -22.72
CA LEU A 198 1.28 -10.29 -22.11
C LEU A 198 2.43 -9.47 -21.47
N PRO A 199 3.07 -8.52 -22.16
CA PRO A 199 4.06 -7.63 -21.53
C PRO A 199 3.51 -6.85 -20.33
N ILE A 200 2.24 -6.40 -20.39
CA ILE A 200 1.59 -5.71 -19.26
C ILE A 200 1.49 -6.65 -18.05
N VAL A 201 1.05 -7.90 -18.25
CA VAL A 201 0.97 -8.90 -17.16
C VAL A 201 2.35 -9.16 -16.57
N LEU A 202 3.36 -9.36 -17.42
CA LEU A 202 4.74 -9.62 -16.97
C LEU A 202 5.31 -8.46 -16.15
N ILE A 203 5.16 -7.22 -16.62
CA ILE A 203 5.67 -6.05 -15.87
C ILE A 203 4.89 -5.82 -14.58
N GLN A 204 3.61 -6.21 -14.54
CA GLN A 204 2.78 -6.10 -13.35
C GLN A 204 3.16 -7.09 -12.24
N THR A 205 3.94 -8.15 -12.53
CA THR A 205 4.50 -9.02 -11.48
C THR A 205 5.38 -8.26 -10.50
N LEU A 206 5.94 -7.12 -10.92
CA LEU A 206 6.67 -6.21 -10.04
C LEU A 206 5.78 -5.50 -8.99
N ALA A 207 4.45 -5.66 -9.05
CA ALA A 207 3.52 -5.07 -8.06
C ALA A 207 3.86 -5.47 -6.63
N VAL A 208 4.38 -6.68 -6.43
CA VAL A 208 4.83 -7.17 -5.12
C VAL A 208 5.82 -6.21 -4.43
N THR A 209 6.62 -5.49 -5.21
CA THR A 209 7.57 -4.52 -4.66
C THR A 209 6.88 -3.33 -4.00
N THR A 210 5.69 -2.95 -4.45
CA THR A 210 4.90 -1.87 -3.84
C THR A 210 4.49 -2.23 -2.41
N LEU A 211 3.91 -3.42 -2.21
CA LEU A 211 3.57 -3.93 -0.87
C LEU A 211 4.83 -4.03 0.02
N ALA A 212 5.88 -4.63 -0.53
CA ALA A 212 7.13 -4.83 0.20
C ALA A 212 7.67 -3.53 0.78
N LEU A 213 7.65 -2.47 -0.02
CA LEU A 213 8.36 -1.24 0.26
C LEU A 213 7.57 -0.26 1.10
N PHE A 214 6.27 -0.15 0.88
CA PHE A 214 5.49 0.90 1.52
C PHE A 214 4.71 0.43 2.73
N GLU A 215 4.57 -0.89 2.90
CA GLU A 215 3.84 -1.47 4.03
C GLU A 215 4.69 -2.41 4.87
N PHE A 216 5.26 -3.46 4.24
CA PHE A 216 5.86 -4.57 4.97
C PHE A 216 7.22 -4.22 5.60
N ILE A 217 8.19 -3.77 4.79
CA ILE A 217 9.55 -3.48 5.25
C ILE A 217 9.58 -2.30 6.25
N PRO A 218 8.91 -1.15 5.98
CA PRO A 218 8.86 -0.05 6.93
C PRO A 218 8.24 -0.42 8.28
N ALA A 219 7.20 -1.26 8.29
CA ALA A 219 6.59 -1.70 9.54
C ALA A 219 7.56 -2.46 10.44
N PHE A 220 8.42 -3.32 9.87
CA PHE A 220 9.47 -3.99 10.62
C PHE A 220 10.57 -3.05 11.10
N TYR A 221 10.99 -2.11 10.26
CA TYR A 221 11.98 -1.11 10.65
C TYR A 221 11.50 -0.25 11.82
N LEU A 222 10.25 0.21 11.78
CA LEU A 222 9.65 0.95 12.89
C LEU A 222 9.66 0.13 14.19
N ARG A 223 9.36 -1.16 14.10
CA ARG A 223 9.37 -2.05 15.26
C ARG A 223 10.76 -2.22 15.90
N SER A 224 11.83 -2.20 15.11
CA SER A 224 13.19 -2.34 15.63
C SER A 224 13.74 -1.02 16.16
N ARG A 225 13.34 0.13 15.60
CA ARG A 225 13.92 1.44 15.92
C ARG A 225 13.11 2.26 16.91
N VAL A 226 11.80 2.10 16.93
CA VAL A 226 10.92 2.94 17.75
C VAL A 226 10.62 2.25 19.08
N ARG A 227 10.65 3.02 20.16
CA ARG A 227 10.29 2.51 21.50
C ARG A 227 8.88 1.94 21.50
N PRO A 228 8.59 0.87 22.27
CA PRO A 228 7.27 0.22 22.28
C PRO A 228 6.10 1.19 22.52
N GLU A 229 6.29 2.21 23.36
CA GLU A 229 5.25 3.19 23.72
C GLU A 229 4.86 4.10 22.53
N LEU A 230 5.79 4.29 21.58
CA LEU A 230 5.62 5.11 20.39
C LEU A 230 5.25 4.31 19.14
N LEU A 231 5.41 2.98 19.18
CA LEU A 231 5.27 2.13 18.01
C LEU A 231 3.90 2.25 17.35
N GLY A 232 2.82 2.25 18.14
CA GLY A 232 1.46 2.43 17.61
C GLY A 232 1.28 3.75 16.87
N ARG A 233 1.87 4.83 17.38
CA ARG A 233 1.82 6.17 16.72
C ARG A 233 2.67 6.21 15.46
N ALA A 234 3.83 5.56 15.46
CA ALA A 234 4.69 5.45 14.31
C ALA A 234 4.01 4.63 13.18
N GLN A 235 3.32 3.55 13.51
CA GLN A 235 2.53 2.76 12.58
C GLN A 235 1.32 3.55 12.04
N SER A 236 0.61 4.29 12.90
CA SER A 236 -0.49 5.17 12.46
C SER A 236 0.01 6.26 11.52
N MET A 237 1.20 6.82 11.77
CA MET A 237 1.82 7.80 10.88
C MET A 237 2.20 7.19 9.53
N LEU A 238 2.76 5.96 9.52
CA LEU A 238 3.02 5.21 8.31
C LEU A 238 1.74 5.02 7.49
N THR A 239 0.66 4.58 8.12
CA THR A 239 -0.65 4.39 7.47
C THR A 239 -1.22 5.71 6.95
N PHE A 240 -1.13 6.79 7.73
CA PHE A 240 -1.57 8.13 7.30
C PHE A 240 -0.80 8.60 6.06
N ILE A 241 0.50 8.39 6.00
CA ILE A 241 1.34 8.75 4.86
C ILE A 241 0.98 7.88 3.65
N SER A 242 0.89 6.56 3.83
CA SER A 242 0.67 5.61 2.73
C SER A 242 -0.73 5.69 2.13
N PHE A 243 -1.75 5.81 2.96
CA PHE A 243 -3.16 5.76 2.52
C PHE A 243 -3.91 7.09 2.63
N GLY A 244 -3.37 8.06 3.36
CA GLY A 244 -3.95 9.40 3.50
C GLY A 244 -3.26 10.41 2.57
N ALA A 245 -2.15 10.99 3.04
CA ALA A 245 -1.47 12.08 2.35
C ALA A 245 -0.99 11.69 0.95
N GLY A 246 -0.40 10.48 0.82
CA GLY A 246 0.07 9.97 -0.48
C GLY A 246 -1.06 9.86 -1.50
N ASN A 247 -2.23 9.36 -1.09
CA ASN A 247 -3.38 9.22 -1.96
C ASN A 247 -3.96 10.57 -2.41
N VAL A 248 -4.09 11.53 -1.50
CA VAL A 248 -4.60 12.86 -1.83
C VAL A 248 -3.65 13.58 -2.79
N ILE A 249 -2.38 13.67 -2.43
CA ILE A 249 -1.37 14.36 -3.25
C ILE A 249 -1.23 13.67 -4.61
N GLY A 250 -1.10 12.34 -4.62
CA GLY A 250 -0.95 11.56 -5.84
C GLY A 250 -2.17 11.66 -6.75
N GLY A 251 -3.38 11.55 -6.21
CA GLY A 251 -4.62 11.69 -6.97
C GLY A 251 -4.76 13.07 -7.62
N MET A 252 -4.48 14.15 -6.87
CA MET A 252 -4.51 15.52 -7.39
C MET A 252 -3.46 15.76 -8.47
N LEU A 253 -2.20 15.41 -8.21
CA LEU A 253 -1.12 15.57 -9.19
C LEU A 253 -1.36 14.72 -10.43
N GLY A 254 -1.78 13.45 -10.24
CA GLY A 254 -2.11 12.55 -11.33
C GLY A 254 -3.25 13.09 -12.20
N GLY A 255 -4.30 13.64 -11.58
CA GLY A 255 -5.40 14.30 -12.28
C GLY A 255 -4.95 15.47 -13.13
N LEU A 256 -4.16 16.39 -12.55
CA LEU A 256 -3.62 17.55 -13.24
C LEU A 256 -2.73 17.17 -14.44
N VAL A 257 -1.90 16.14 -14.29
CA VAL A 257 -1.07 15.66 -15.41
C VAL A 257 -1.93 15.00 -16.46
N ALA A 258 -2.88 14.14 -16.07
CA ALA A 258 -3.76 13.41 -16.98
C ALA A 258 -4.65 14.36 -17.80
N GLU A 259 -5.13 15.45 -17.21
CA GLU A 259 -5.94 16.48 -17.89
C GLU A 259 -5.16 17.16 -19.01
N LYS A 260 -3.87 17.46 -18.79
CA LYS A 260 -3.03 18.19 -19.75
C LYS A 260 -2.41 17.30 -20.82
N THR A 261 -2.05 16.07 -20.49
CA THR A 261 -1.22 15.22 -21.34
C THR A 261 -1.89 13.92 -21.77
N GLY A 262 -3.04 13.61 -21.19
CA GLY A 262 -3.68 12.27 -21.32
C GLY A 262 -3.11 11.25 -20.34
N ILE A 263 -3.70 10.05 -20.31
CA ILE A 263 -3.39 9.02 -19.29
C ILE A 263 -2.06 8.30 -19.56
N ALA A 264 -1.74 7.98 -20.82
CA ALA A 264 -0.52 7.25 -21.13
C ALA A 264 0.78 8.00 -20.71
N PRO A 265 0.93 9.32 -20.95
CA PRO A 265 2.08 10.08 -20.47
C PRO A 265 2.20 10.14 -18.94
N VAL A 266 1.07 9.99 -18.19
CA VAL A 266 1.12 9.93 -16.71
C VAL A 266 2.03 8.81 -16.24
N PHE A 267 1.95 7.62 -16.84
CA PHE A 267 2.81 6.49 -16.48
C PHE A 267 4.28 6.74 -16.81
N ALA A 268 4.56 7.35 -17.98
CA ALA A 268 5.94 7.70 -18.36
C ALA A 268 6.53 8.73 -17.38
N PHE A 269 5.79 9.81 -17.08
CA PHE A 269 6.18 10.81 -16.10
C PHE A 269 6.43 10.20 -14.73
N ASN A 270 5.50 9.37 -14.26
CA ASN A 270 5.58 8.71 -12.98
C ASN A 270 6.81 7.79 -12.87
N GLY A 271 7.07 7.00 -13.92
CA GLY A 271 8.26 6.14 -13.99
C GLY A 271 9.56 6.94 -13.97
N ALA A 272 9.66 7.99 -14.78
CA ALA A 272 10.81 8.87 -14.79
C ALA A 272 11.03 9.56 -13.43
N MET A 273 9.96 10.03 -12.80
CA MET A 273 9.98 10.65 -11.47
C MET A 273 10.58 9.70 -10.43
N LEU A 274 10.16 8.42 -10.42
CA LEU A 274 10.68 7.43 -9.47
C LEU A 274 12.15 7.10 -9.72
N LEU A 275 12.56 6.93 -10.97
CA LEU A 275 13.96 6.63 -11.31
C LEU A 275 14.88 7.79 -10.95
N LEU A 276 14.50 9.02 -11.26
CA LEU A 276 15.25 10.21 -10.88
C LEU A 276 15.27 10.40 -9.36
N GLY A 277 14.14 10.16 -8.70
CA GLY A 277 14.05 10.17 -7.23
C GLY A 277 14.95 9.13 -6.58
N ALA A 278 14.97 7.90 -7.08
CA ALA A 278 15.88 6.85 -6.59
C ALA A 278 17.35 7.24 -6.75
N ALA A 279 17.72 7.84 -7.89
CA ALA A 279 19.08 8.33 -8.13
C ALA A 279 19.44 9.47 -7.16
N ALA A 280 18.55 10.44 -6.95
CA ALA A 280 18.75 11.53 -6.01
C ALA A 280 18.85 11.04 -4.55
N LEU A 281 18.05 10.05 -4.17
CA LEU A 281 18.01 9.47 -2.83
C LEU A 281 19.16 8.50 -2.55
N TYR A 282 19.91 8.08 -3.56
CA TYR A 282 20.99 7.11 -3.39
C TYR A 282 22.05 7.55 -2.39
N ARG A 283 22.56 8.78 -2.53
CA ARG A 283 23.61 9.30 -1.61
C ARG A 283 23.09 9.47 -0.17
N PRO A 284 21.95 10.15 0.08
CA PRO A 284 21.39 10.23 1.42
C PRO A 284 21.15 8.86 2.06
N THR A 285 20.62 7.92 1.31
CA THR A 285 20.33 6.56 1.79
C THR A 285 21.63 5.82 2.17
N ARG A 286 22.71 5.95 1.40
CA ARG A 286 24.01 5.36 1.73
C ARG A 286 24.59 5.93 3.03
N ARG A 287 24.34 7.20 3.32
CA ARG A 287 24.73 7.80 4.60
C ARG A 287 23.96 7.18 5.77
N LEU A 288 22.64 7.03 5.62
CA LEU A 288 21.81 6.43 6.66
C LEU A 288 22.18 4.97 6.94
N ILE A 289 22.60 4.20 5.92
CA ILE A 289 23.11 2.84 6.08
C ILE A 289 24.36 2.83 6.97
N ARG A 290 25.31 3.72 6.71
CA ARG A 290 26.54 3.80 7.52
C ARG A 290 26.25 4.20 8.96
N GLU A 291 25.34 5.16 9.15
CA GLU A 291 24.92 5.59 10.50
C GLU A 291 24.23 4.45 11.28
N ASP A 292 23.45 3.58 10.62
CA ASP A 292 22.84 2.39 11.23
C ASP A 292 23.87 1.28 11.52
N GLU A 293 24.93 1.15 10.72
CA GLU A 293 26.03 0.20 10.95
C GLU A 293 26.95 0.64 12.11
N GLU A 294 27.19 1.94 12.27
CA GLU A 294 28.01 2.52 13.34
C GLU A 294 27.28 2.54 14.69
N ASN A 295 25.97 2.63 14.69
CA ASN A 295 25.12 2.67 15.89
C ASN A 295 23.98 1.63 15.80
N PRO A 296 24.29 0.34 15.93
CA PRO A 296 23.27 -0.70 15.91
C PRO A 296 22.34 -0.56 17.13
N THR A 297 21.05 -0.29 16.88
CA THR A 297 20.00 -0.15 17.89
C THR A 297 19.45 -1.49 18.35
#